data_98d1ce6387ff8fae62dc55787542fa5b
#
_entry.id   98d1ce6387ff8fae62dc55787542fa5b
#
_cell.length_a   1.000
_cell.length_b   1.000
_cell.length_c   1.000
_cell.angle_alpha   90.00
_cell.angle_beta   90.00
_cell.angle_gamma   90.00
#
_symmetry.space_group_name_H-M   'P 1'
#
loop_
_entity.id
_entity.type
_entity.pdbx_description
1 polymer ?
#
loop_
_entity_poly.entity_id
_entity_poly.type
_entity_poly.pdbx_seq_one_letter_code
_entity_poly.pdbx_strand_id
1 'polypeptide(L)'
;MRRSVRVVAVACVAMAVAILVSDVAWAGPEQATPRRNGIDVVKVDGLFDPPTASLVRDAIARANRRRSTMIVLQLDSGGSVDVDVQPLVRDVQRSRVPVIVWVGPSGAKAKGAATLLAESAPVASVSSGSSIGPADPLRLDEPGSTDSRAVSDQLAGLAARWDRDPAGARRLTDENLPADAAHRAGAINSVEPTVGELIVTLDGRAVPTAAGPKLLSTATVVGKGLGRRRQPNQDVRFDRLDIGNQVLHTLISPSIAYLLFVAGLALMVFEFYTCGIGLAGLAGGAALVGALVGFSHLPVAWWAVGLLMLAVFGFAVDVQAGGLGAWTIIGGIALVGFSHLPVAWWAAGLLMLAVFGFAVDVQAGGLGAWTIIGGIALVAGSLTLYGGSARLNPPWWVLVIVIVGTALFMLGAMTAVVRSRFSTPTVGREGMIGEEGRAEVDVAPDGVVVIQGARWRARTNRATPIEAGDMVRVVAVAGLVLEVEPQEGGARDYRDRARGRSGGGRNER
;
A
#
# COMPACT_ATOMS: atom_id res chain seq x y z
N MET A 1 -27.19 3.55 -13.02
CA MET A 1 -25.87 2.93 -13.13
C MET A 1 -24.68 3.87 -12.84
N ARG A 2 -24.65 5.14 -13.28
CA ARG A 2 -23.53 6.06 -12.97
C ARG A 2 -23.36 6.38 -11.47
N ARG A 3 -24.39 6.33 -10.63
CA ARG A 3 -24.32 6.56 -9.17
C ARG A 3 -23.74 5.35 -8.41
N SER A 4 -24.04 4.13 -8.82
CA SER A 4 -23.58 2.91 -8.13
C SER A 4 -22.09 2.62 -8.30
N VAL A 5 -21.51 2.89 -9.48
CA VAL A 5 -20.06 2.71 -9.70
C VAL A 5 -19.24 3.75 -8.93
N ARG A 6 -19.75 4.98 -8.81
CA ARG A 6 -19.12 6.04 -7.99
C ARG A 6 -19.14 5.70 -6.50
N VAL A 7 -20.23 5.10 -6.02
CA VAL A 7 -20.36 4.67 -4.63
C VAL A 7 -19.38 3.54 -4.29
N VAL A 8 -19.18 2.58 -5.21
CA VAL A 8 -18.23 1.47 -4.99
C VAL A 8 -16.77 1.97 -4.99
N ALA A 9 -16.39 2.86 -5.92
CA ALA A 9 -15.04 3.42 -5.96
C ALA A 9 -14.74 4.28 -4.72
N VAL A 10 -15.69 5.13 -4.29
CA VAL A 10 -15.58 5.93 -3.06
C VAL A 10 -15.57 5.04 -1.82
N ALA A 11 -16.35 3.96 -1.80
CA ALA A 11 -16.36 3.00 -0.70
C ALA A 11 -15.03 2.23 -0.59
N CYS A 12 -14.40 1.84 -1.70
CA CYS A 12 -13.08 1.20 -1.70
C CYS A 12 -11.98 2.15 -1.22
N VAL A 13 -12.01 3.42 -1.65
CA VAL A 13 -11.07 4.45 -1.18
C VAL A 13 -11.32 4.79 0.29
N ALA A 14 -12.59 4.93 0.69
CA ALA A 14 -12.97 5.17 2.07
C ALA A 14 -12.60 3.99 2.98
N MET A 15 -12.71 2.76 2.50
CA MET A 15 -12.34 1.56 3.24
C MET A 15 -10.81 1.44 3.37
N ALA A 16 -10.04 1.76 2.32
CA ALA A 16 -8.57 1.80 2.39
C ALA A 16 -8.08 2.91 3.35
N VAL A 17 -8.70 4.09 3.31
CA VAL A 17 -8.42 5.18 4.25
C VAL A 17 -8.92 4.84 5.65
N ALA A 18 -10.08 4.19 5.81
CA ALA A 18 -10.61 3.78 7.10
C ALA A 18 -9.76 2.69 7.77
N ILE A 19 -9.17 1.76 7.00
CA ILE A 19 -8.22 0.76 7.51
C ILE A 19 -6.93 1.45 7.98
N LEU A 20 -6.45 2.48 7.28
CA LEU A 20 -5.30 3.29 7.69
C LEU A 20 -5.59 4.18 8.90
N VAL A 21 -6.85 4.58 9.11
CA VAL A 21 -7.27 5.50 10.17
C VAL A 21 -7.89 4.78 11.38
N SER A 22 -8.33 3.51 11.24
CA SER A 22 -8.97 2.79 12.33
C SER A 22 -8.05 2.48 13.52
N ASP A 23 -6.74 2.42 13.32
CA ASP A 23 -5.75 2.36 14.40
C ASP A 23 -5.41 3.75 15.00
N VAL A 24 -5.91 4.84 14.40
CA VAL A 24 -5.70 6.23 14.85
C VAL A 24 -6.82 6.69 15.82
N ALA A 25 -7.84 5.86 16.07
CA ALA A 25 -8.98 6.24 16.89
C ALA A 25 -8.61 6.40 18.36
N TRP A 26 -8.62 7.65 18.79
CA TRP A 26 -8.85 8.12 20.15
C TRP A 26 -7.82 7.79 21.24
N ALA A 27 -6.66 8.44 21.18
CA ALA A 27 -5.99 8.88 22.38
C ALA A 27 -6.18 10.41 22.51
N GLY A 28 -7.18 10.83 23.24
CA GLY A 28 -7.27 12.21 23.71
C GLY A 28 -5.99 12.58 24.48
N PRO A 29 -5.59 13.85 24.55
CA PRO A 29 -4.43 14.26 25.32
C PRO A 29 -4.71 14.01 26.80
N GLU A 30 -4.26 12.87 27.29
CA GLU A 30 -4.21 12.62 28.73
C GLU A 30 -3.14 13.56 29.29
N GLN A 31 -3.59 14.63 29.89
CA GLN A 31 -2.77 15.55 30.67
C GLN A 31 -2.28 14.82 31.94
N ALA A 32 -1.26 13.99 31.76
CA ALA A 32 -0.58 13.36 32.86
C ALA A 32 0.22 14.43 33.62
N THR A 33 -0.27 14.83 34.79
CA THR A 33 0.54 15.49 35.80
C THR A 33 1.86 14.73 35.97
N PRO A 34 3.02 15.40 35.99
CA PRO A 34 4.31 14.74 36.11
C PRO A 34 4.48 14.14 37.50
N ARG A 35 3.90 12.97 37.75
CA ARG A 35 4.25 12.18 38.94
C ARG A 35 5.67 11.67 38.77
N ARG A 36 6.55 12.09 39.64
CA ARG A 36 7.90 11.51 39.80
C ARG A 36 7.73 10.05 40.23
N ASN A 37 8.53 9.14 39.69
CA ASN A 37 8.54 7.73 40.01
C ASN A 37 7.38 6.90 39.40
N GLY A 38 7.48 6.53 38.13
CA GLY A 38 6.63 5.58 37.45
C GLY A 38 7.49 4.60 36.63
N ILE A 39 6.86 3.59 36.08
CA ILE A 39 7.46 2.66 35.14
C ILE A 39 7.05 3.10 33.74
N ASP A 40 8.03 3.40 32.90
CA ASP A 40 7.78 3.72 31.50
C ASP A 40 7.89 2.44 30.67
N VAL A 41 6.86 2.09 29.89
CA VAL A 41 6.84 0.95 28.98
C VAL A 41 6.80 1.47 27.56
N VAL A 42 7.78 1.10 26.76
CA VAL A 42 7.92 1.49 25.37
C VAL A 42 7.64 0.30 24.49
N LYS A 43 6.58 0.38 23.69
CA LYS A 43 6.21 -0.70 22.79
C LYS A 43 6.86 -0.50 21.42
N VAL A 44 7.60 -1.52 20.96
CA VAL A 44 8.23 -1.60 19.64
C VAL A 44 7.70 -2.85 18.94
N ASP A 45 6.83 -2.63 17.98
CA ASP A 45 6.20 -3.69 17.16
C ASP A 45 6.66 -3.58 15.71
N GLY A 46 6.68 -4.71 15.00
CA GLY A 46 6.95 -4.76 13.58
C GLY A 46 8.44 -4.70 13.23
N LEU A 47 8.80 -3.96 12.19
CA LEU A 47 10.20 -3.73 11.86
C LEU A 47 10.81 -2.68 12.78
N PHE A 48 12.06 -2.92 13.18
CA PHE A 48 12.84 -1.92 13.89
C PHE A 48 13.40 -0.91 12.89
N ASP A 49 12.78 0.24 12.80
CA ASP A 49 12.96 1.29 11.81
C ASP A 49 13.33 2.64 12.45
N PRO A 50 13.65 3.71 11.68
CA PRO A 50 14.02 5.00 12.23
C PRO A 50 13.00 5.62 13.19
N PRO A 51 11.66 5.59 12.93
CA PRO A 51 10.65 6.02 13.90
C PRO A 51 10.71 5.28 15.23
N THR A 52 10.79 3.95 15.21
CA THR A 52 10.87 3.13 16.44
C THR A 52 12.19 3.32 17.18
N ALA A 53 13.30 3.49 16.45
CA ALA A 53 14.60 3.81 17.04
C ALA A 53 14.59 5.18 17.74
N SER A 54 13.93 6.19 17.14
CA SER A 54 13.77 7.51 17.76
C SER A 54 12.88 7.44 19.01
N LEU A 55 11.78 6.66 18.96
CA LEU A 55 10.90 6.44 20.11
C LEU A 55 11.68 5.88 21.30
N VAL A 56 12.50 4.83 21.09
CA VAL A 56 13.31 4.21 22.14
C VAL A 56 14.32 5.22 22.71
N ARG A 57 15.03 5.95 21.87
CA ARG A 57 15.99 6.98 22.29
C ARG A 57 15.33 8.07 23.13
N ASP A 58 14.22 8.61 22.65
CA ASP A 58 13.50 9.67 23.33
C ASP A 58 12.89 9.19 24.63
N ALA A 59 12.40 7.96 24.69
CA ALA A 59 11.87 7.36 25.91
C ALA A 59 12.96 7.19 26.96
N ILE A 60 14.14 6.67 26.61
CA ILE A 60 15.30 6.58 27.53
C ILE A 60 15.68 7.99 28.03
N ALA A 61 15.73 8.98 27.15
CA ALA A 61 16.03 10.34 27.53
C ALA A 61 14.96 10.95 28.46
N ARG A 62 13.67 10.71 28.17
CA ARG A 62 12.55 11.13 29.05
C ARG A 62 12.61 10.45 30.41
N ALA A 63 12.80 9.13 30.45
CA ALA A 63 12.92 8.36 31.69
C ALA A 63 14.05 8.88 32.57
N ASN A 64 15.20 9.19 31.99
CA ASN A 64 16.34 9.78 32.70
C ASN A 64 16.03 11.17 33.27
N ARG A 65 15.36 12.04 32.50
CA ARG A 65 14.92 13.38 32.97
C ARG A 65 13.88 13.31 34.08
N ARG A 66 12.91 12.40 33.95
CA ARG A 66 11.84 12.19 34.94
C ARG A 66 12.30 11.43 36.19
N ARG A 67 13.51 10.81 36.13
CA ARG A 67 14.03 9.90 37.15
C ARG A 67 13.06 8.73 37.41
N SER A 68 12.51 8.17 36.34
CA SER A 68 11.60 7.02 36.42
C SER A 68 12.16 5.87 37.22
N THR A 69 11.35 5.00 37.77
CA THR A 69 11.80 3.86 38.55
C THR A 69 12.60 2.90 37.66
N MET A 70 12.04 2.58 36.49
CA MET A 70 12.68 1.83 35.43
C MET A 70 11.98 2.12 34.09
N ILE A 71 12.61 1.74 32.99
CA ILE A 71 12.02 1.70 31.66
C ILE A 71 12.01 0.26 31.16
N VAL A 72 10.88 -0.19 30.62
CA VAL A 72 10.73 -1.49 29.99
C VAL A 72 10.59 -1.29 28.49
N LEU A 73 11.50 -1.83 27.71
CA LEU A 73 11.39 -1.92 26.26
C LEU A 73 10.70 -3.23 25.90
N GLN A 74 9.45 -3.16 25.52
CA GLN A 74 8.68 -4.30 25.01
C GLN A 74 8.97 -4.46 23.53
N LEU A 75 9.59 -5.57 23.14
CA LEU A 75 10.03 -5.82 21.78
C LEU A 75 9.24 -6.95 21.13
N ASP A 76 8.72 -6.69 19.91
CA ASP A 76 8.26 -7.68 18.96
C ASP A 76 8.71 -7.27 17.56
N SER A 77 9.93 -7.66 17.16
CA SER A 77 10.51 -7.24 15.89
C SER A 77 11.09 -8.41 15.11
N GLY A 78 10.63 -8.53 13.86
CA GLY A 78 11.11 -9.54 12.90
C GLY A 78 12.47 -9.22 12.26
N GLY A 79 13.02 -8.02 12.50
CA GLY A 79 14.28 -7.52 11.97
C GLY A 79 14.30 -6.00 11.90
N SER A 80 15.41 -5.41 11.44
CA SER A 80 15.59 -3.98 11.34
C SER A 80 15.89 -3.52 9.93
N VAL A 81 15.48 -2.29 9.63
CA VAL A 81 15.64 -1.66 8.33
C VAL A 81 16.04 -0.20 8.54
N ASP A 82 17.08 0.25 7.84
CA ASP A 82 17.58 1.63 7.84
C ASP A 82 17.90 2.19 9.25
N VAL A 83 18.40 1.34 10.16
CA VAL A 83 18.74 1.74 11.53
C VAL A 83 20.14 1.31 11.89
N ASP A 84 20.96 2.26 12.34
CA ASP A 84 22.16 1.96 13.13
C ASP A 84 21.76 1.79 14.60
N VAL A 85 21.88 0.56 15.09
CA VAL A 85 21.53 0.21 16.49
C VAL A 85 22.60 0.62 17.50
N GLN A 86 23.83 0.90 17.07
CA GLN A 86 24.95 1.17 17.98
C GLN A 86 24.76 2.40 18.89
N PRO A 87 24.16 3.52 18.41
CA PRO A 87 23.79 4.63 19.29
C PRO A 87 22.84 4.20 20.41
N LEU A 88 21.82 3.36 20.08
CA LEU A 88 20.85 2.89 21.07
C LEU A 88 21.47 1.96 22.11
N VAL A 89 22.38 1.07 21.70
CA VAL A 89 23.17 0.23 22.61
C VAL A 89 23.93 1.12 23.59
N ARG A 90 24.57 2.20 23.12
CA ARG A 90 25.25 3.18 23.98
C ARG A 90 24.30 3.92 24.92
N ASP A 91 23.11 4.30 24.43
CA ASP A 91 22.10 5.00 25.24
C ASP A 91 21.58 4.11 26.38
N VAL A 92 21.32 2.83 26.09
CA VAL A 92 20.95 1.82 27.10
C VAL A 92 22.05 1.70 28.16
N GLN A 93 23.31 1.54 27.75
CA GLN A 93 24.46 1.37 28.67
C GLN A 93 24.75 2.62 29.50
N ARG A 94 24.45 3.82 28.98
CA ARG A 94 24.68 5.11 29.67
C ARG A 94 23.46 5.58 30.47
N SER A 95 22.38 4.83 30.47
CA SER A 95 21.16 5.20 31.18
C SER A 95 21.39 5.20 32.70
N ARG A 96 20.93 6.25 33.38
CA ARG A 96 20.89 6.35 34.83
C ARG A 96 19.69 5.66 35.46
N VAL A 97 18.69 5.35 34.59
CA VAL A 97 17.49 4.61 34.96
C VAL A 97 17.68 3.18 34.46
N PRO A 98 17.31 2.14 35.24
CA PRO A 98 17.37 0.76 34.80
C PRO A 98 16.58 0.57 33.52
N VAL A 99 17.22 0.05 32.48
CA VAL A 99 16.60 -0.33 31.22
C VAL A 99 16.43 -1.84 31.21
N ILE A 100 15.17 -2.27 31.10
CA ILE A 100 14.79 -3.67 31.05
C ILE A 100 14.28 -3.95 29.65
N VAL A 101 14.71 -5.03 29.02
CA VAL A 101 14.15 -5.47 27.75
C VAL A 101 13.29 -6.70 27.99
N TRP A 102 12.07 -6.66 27.47
CA TRP A 102 11.14 -7.78 27.48
C TRP A 102 10.68 -8.10 26.07
N VAL A 103 11.03 -9.27 25.56
CA VAL A 103 10.54 -9.78 24.28
C VAL A 103 9.18 -10.41 24.52
N GLY A 104 8.13 -9.73 24.13
CA GLY A 104 6.75 -10.13 24.42
C GLY A 104 5.72 -9.24 23.70
N PRO A 105 4.44 -9.64 23.73
CA PRO A 105 3.84 -10.78 24.42
C PRO A 105 4.16 -12.15 23.80
N SER A 106 3.48 -13.21 24.24
CA SER A 106 3.65 -14.56 23.68
C SER A 106 3.53 -14.56 22.14
N GLY A 107 4.47 -15.23 21.47
CA GLY A 107 4.62 -15.22 20.02
C GLY A 107 5.53 -14.13 19.46
N ALA A 108 5.96 -13.19 20.31
CA ALA A 108 6.88 -12.12 19.93
C ALA A 108 8.27 -12.65 19.53
N LYS A 109 8.97 -11.84 18.74
CA LYS A 109 10.31 -12.16 18.24
C LYS A 109 11.22 -10.97 18.45
N ALA A 110 12.48 -11.21 18.77
CA ALA A 110 13.52 -10.19 18.70
C ALA A 110 14.61 -10.68 17.75
N LYS A 111 14.71 -10.07 16.56
CA LYS A 111 15.70 -10.43 15.52
C LYS A 111 16.51 -9.22 15.08
N GLY A 112 17.70 -9.47 14.53
CA GLY A 112 18.58 -8.41 14.04
C GLY A 112 18.97 -7.44 15.16
N ALA A 113 18.79 -6.15 14.91
CA ALA A 113 19.09 -5.09 15.88
C ALA A 113 18.32 -5.23 17.20
N ALA A 114 17.10 -5.79 17.20
CA ALA A 114 16.31 -6.00 18.41
C ALA A 114 16.98 -7.03 19.35
N THR A 115 17.63 -8.07 18.82
CA THR A 115 18.43 -9.02 19.60
C THR A 115 19.60 -8.30 20.28
N LEU A 116 20.34 -7.49 19.51
CA LEU A 116 21.48 -6.75 20.05
C LEU A 116 21.06 -5.73 21.12
N LEU A 117 19.91 -5.08 20.91
CA LEU A 117 19.34 -4.16 21.89
C LEU A 117 18.94 -4.91 23.18
N ALA A 118 18.36 -6.10 23.06
CA ALA A 118 18.01 -6.93 24.21
C ALA A 118 19.27 -7.33 25.01
N GLU A 119 20.32 -7.76 24.33
CA GLU A 119 21.58 -8.10 24.96
C GLU A 119 22.31 -6.89 25.58
N SER A 120 22.06 -5.68 25.08
CA SER A 120 22.64 -4.46 25.63
C SER A 120 22.09 -4.06 27.01
N ALA A 121 20.90 -4.56 27.36
CA ALA A 121 20.21 -4.22 28.60
C ALA A 121 20.73 -5.03 29.81
N PRO A 122 20.78 -4.41 31.01
CA PRO A 122 21.14 -5.11 32.22
C PRO A 122 20.23 -6.27 32.60
N VAL A 123 18.96 -6.21 32.16
CA VAL A 123 18.00 -7.32 32.28
C VAL A 123 17.32 -7.55 30.94
N ALA A 124 17.46 -8.76 30.42
CA ALA A 124 16.77 -9.27 29.26
C ALA A 124 15.84 -10.41 29.68
N SER A 125 14.56 -10.30 29.34
CA SER A 125 13.54 -11.30 29.62
C SER A 125 12.75 -11.61 28.34
N VAL A 126 12.28 -12.83 28.21
CA VAL A 126 11.50 -13.27 27.03
C VAL A 126 10.21 -13.90 27.52
N SER A 127 9.08 -13.59 26.85
CA SER A 127 7.79 -14.18 27.18
C SER A 127 7.71 -15.65 26.77
N SER A 128 6.99 -16.44 27.52
CA SER A 128 6.69 -17.84 27.14
C SER A 128 6.08 -17.89 25.74
N GLY A 129 6.62 -18.78 24.88
CA GLY A 129 6.18 -18.90 23.48
C GLY A 129 6.79 -17.85 22.54
N SER A 130 7.64 -16.94 23.03
CA SER A 130 8.42 -15.99 22.25
C SER A 130 9.84 -16.48 21.98
N SER A 131 10.58 -15.81 21.13
CA SER A 131 11.93 -16.18 20.72
C SER A 131 12.85 -14.98 20.56
N ILE A 132 14.15 -15.23 20.72
CA ILE A 132 15.20 -14.23 20.53
C ILE A 132 16.29 -14.78 19.57
N GLY A 133 16.84 -13.91 18.71
CA GLY A 133 17.77 -14.29 17.64
C GLY A 133 17.03 -14.68 16.35
N PRO A 134 17.77 -14.90 15.23
CA PRO A 134 19.17 -14.55 15.07
C PRO A 134 19.40 -13.03 15.00
N ALA A 135 20.57 -12.58 15.44
CA ALA A 135 21.00 -11.19 15.33
C ALA A 135 21.56 -10.87 13.95
N ASP A 136 22.10 -11.85 13.23
CA ASP A 136 22.57 -11.68 11.86
C ASP A 136 21.45 -12.04 10.84
N PRO A 137 21.20 -11.18 9.82
CA PRO A 137 21.79 -9.85 9.65
C PRO A 137 21.23 -8.81 10.64
N LEU A 138 22.08 -7.88 11.06
CA LEU A 138 21.64 -6.73 11.90
C LEU A 138 20.64 -5.87 11.15
N ARG A 139 20.80 -5.70 9.82
CA ARG A 139 19.93 -4.93 8.93
C ARG A 139 19.46 -5.81 7.78
N LEU A 140 18.17 -5.80 7.51
CA LEU A 140 17.56 -6.56 6.40
C LEU A 140 17.74 -5.87 5.03
N ASP A 141 17.93 -4.56 5.03
CA ASP A 141 18.17 -3.74 3.84
C ASP A 141 19.62 -3.82 3.34
N GLU A 142 20.57 -4.22 4.20
CA GLU A 142 21.99 -4.40 3.88
C GLU A 142 22.50 -5.75 4.39
N PRO A 143 21.99 -6.89 3.89
CA PRO A 143 22.46 -8.20 4.33
C PRO A 143 23.94 -8.37 3.94
N GLY A 144 24.79 -8.72 4.91
CA GLY A 144 26.24 -8.86 4.71
C GLY A 144 27.05 -7.59 4.93
N SER A 145 26.45 -6.47 5.32
CA SER A 145 27.19 -5.25 5.68
C SER A 145 27.98 -5.38 6.99
N THR A 146 27.63 -6.34 7.84
CA THR A 146 28.28 -6.58 9.12
C THR A 146 28.90 -7.97 9.14
N ASP A 147 30.13 -8.08 9.65
CA ASP A 147 30.78 -9.39 9.87
C ASP A 147 30.07 -10.14 11.01
N SER A 148 29.55 -11.32 10.73
CA SER A 148 28.88 -12.19 11.72
C SER A 148 29.76 -12.49 12.94
N ARG A 149 31.08 -12.53 12.77
CA ARG A 149 32.02 -12.69 13.90
C ARG A 149 31.99 -11.46 14.80
N ALA A 150 32.00 -10.27 14.22
CA ALA A 150 31.93 -9.02 14.99
C ALA A 150 30.61 -8.93 15.77
N VAL A 151 29.49 -9.35 15.20
CA VAL A 151 28.18 -9.44 15.89
C VAL A 151 28.26 -10.44 17.05
N SER A 152 28.81 -11.62 16.79
CA SER A 152 28.98 -12.67 17.79
C SER A 152 29.84 -12.21 18.99
N ASP A 153 30.96 -11.58 18.72
CA ASP A 153 31.84 -11.05 19.77
C ASP A 153 31.20 -9.89 20.53
N GLN A 154 30.43 -9.05 19.85
CA GLN A 154 29.67 -7.97 20.49
C GLN A 154 28.58 -8.52 21.42
N LEU A 155 27.82 -9.53 21.00
CA LEU A 155 26.80 -10.20 21.82
C LEU A 155 27.44 -10.81 23.07
N ALA A 156 28.57 -11.53 22.89
CA ALA A 156 29.30 -12.13 24.00
C ALA A 156 29.83 -11.08 24.98
N GLY A 157 30.36 -9.97 24.48
CA GLY A 157 30.83 -8.86 25.31
C GLY A 157 29.71 -8.17 26.09
N LEU A 158 28.53 -8.02 25.49
CA LEU A 158 27.34 -7.47 26.14
C LEU A 158 26.82 -8.42 27.24
N ALA A 159 26.73 -9.71 26.94
CA ALA A 159 26.32 -10.73 27.91
C ALA A 159 27.27 -10.76 29.13
N ALA A 160 28.58 -10.82 28.90
CA ALA A 160 29.58 -10.81 29.95
C ALA A 160 29.51 -9.55 30.85
N ARG A 161 29.17 -8.41 30.26
CA ARG A 161 28.98 -7.15 31.01
C ARG A 161 27.87 -7.23 32.06
N TRP A 162 26.84 -8.05 31.79
CA TRP A 162 25.64 -8.17 32.61
C TRP A 162 25.50 -9.53 33.30
N ASP A 163 26.64 -10.22 33.55
CA ASP A 163 26.71 -11.54 34.20
C ASP A 163 25.83 -12.62 33.53
N ARG A 164 25.70 -12.54 32.19
CA ARG A 164 25.08 -13.58 31.35
C ARG A 164 26.18 -14.45 30.71
N ASP A 165 25.78 -15.63 30.20
CA ASP A 165 26.74 -16.54 29.56
C ASP A 165 27.13 -16.03 28.14
N PRO A 166 28.39 -15.68 27.88
CA PRO A 166 28.87 -15.28 26.57
C PRO A 166 28.70 -16.36 25.49
N ALA A 167 28.77 -17.65 25.85
CA ALA A 167 28.59 -18.73 24.90
C ALA A 167 27.12 -18.86 24.47
N GLY A 168 26.22 -18.71 25.42
CA GLY A 168 24.79 -18.64 25.14
C GLY A 168 24.40 -17.45 24.24
N ALA A 169 25.00 -16.29 24.49
CA ALA A 169 24.78 -15.08 23.69
C ALA A 169 25.34 -15.21 22.25
N ARG A 170 26.49 -15.85 22.06
CA ARG A 170 27.03 -16.12 20.71
C ARG A 170 26.08 -16.93 19.84
N ARG A 171 25.32 -17.86 20.41
CA ARG A 171 24.34 -18.65 19.65
C ARG A 171 23.25 -17.78 19.04
N LEU A 172 22.91 -16.66 19.69
CA LEU A 172 21.93 -15.71 19.17
C LEU A 172 22.39 -15.01 17.86
N THR A 173 23.64 -15.18 17.44
CA THR A 173 24.12 -14.66 16.16
C THR A 173 23.34 -15.30 15.01
N ASP A 174 23.26 -16.63 14.99
CA ASP A 174 22.72 -17.41 13.87
C ASP A 174 21.44 -18.19 14.24
N GLU A 175 21.22 -18.44 15.54
CA GLU A 175 20.12 -19.26 16.03
C GLU A 175 18.95 -18.40 16.53
N ASN A 176 17.73 -18.88 16.23
CA ASN A 176 16.50 -18.38 16.84
C ASN A 176 16.17 -19.27 18.06
N LEU A 177 16.43 -18.77 19.25
CA LEU A 177 16.21 -19.52 20.49
C LEU A 177 14.82 -19.20 21.07
N PRO A 178 13.96 -20.22 21.29
CA PRO A 178 12.78 -20.06 22.12
C PRO A 178 13.14 -19.64 23.56
N ALA A 179 12.22 -18.98 24.26
CA ALA A 179 12.44 -18.41 25.62
C ALA A 179 13.16 -19.36 26.56
N ASP A 180 12.66 -20.61 26.70
CA ASP A 180 13.23 -21.60 27.61
C ASP A 180 14.64 -22.05 27.18
N ALA A 181 14.90 -22.14 25.88
CA ALA A 181 16.23 -22.48 25.36
C ALA A 181 17.23 -21.35 25.58
N ALA A 182 16.82 -20.10 25.35
CA ALA A 182 17.65 -18.92 25.61
C ALA A 182 17.97 -18.76 27.09
N HIS A 183 17.00 -19.07 27.96
CA HIS A 183 17.24 -19.04 29.42
C HIS A 183 18.20 -20.15 29.88
N ARG A 184 18.01 -21.40 29.42
CA ARG A 184 18.94 -22.51 29.72
C ARG A 184 20.35 -22.26 29.17
N ALA A 185 20.47 -21.56 28.04
CA ALA A 185 21.76 -21.15 27.48
C ALA A 185 22.39 -19.99 28.24
N GLY A 186 21.72 -19.41 29.23
CA GLY A 186 22.20 -18.24 29.96
C GLY A 186 22.23 -16.93 29.14
N ALA A 187 21.63 -16.92 27.96
CA ALA A 187 21.59 -15.72 27.12
C ALA A 187 20.61 -14.67 27.67
N ILE A 188 19.62 -15.06 28.46
CA ILE A 188 18.62 -14.17 29.06
C ILE A 188 18.48 -14.41 30.56
N ASN A 189 17.99 -13.40 31.29
CA ASN A 189 17.91 -13.45 32.76
C ASN A 189 16.67 -14.20 33.26
N SER A 190 15.52 -14.14 32.56
CA SER A 190 14.28 -14.78 32.99
C SER A 190 13.28 -14.99 31.83
N VAL A 191 12.30 -15.88 32.09
CA VAL A 191 11.15 -16.08 31.24
C VAL A 191 9.93 -15.59 31.99
N GLU A 192 9.30 -14.50 31.49
CA GLU A 192 8.17 -13.86 32.14
C GLU A 192 6.98 -13.76 31.17
N PRO A 193 5.85 -14.42 31.42
CA PRO A 193 4.72 -14.45 30.51
C PRO A 193 4.12 -13.09 30.20
N THR A 194 4.15 -12.16 31.17
CA THR A 194 3.58 -10.82 31.05
C THR A 194 4.52 -9.72 31.57
N VAL A 195 4.36 -8.51 31.07
CA VAL A 195 5.08 -7.35 31.60
C VAL A 195 4.77 -7.09 33.08
N GLY A 196 3.53 -7.42 33.52
CA GLY A 196 3.14 -7.30 34.91
C GLY A 196 3.88 -8.26 35.84
N GLU A 197 4.08 -9.51 35.42
CA GLU A 197 4.88 -10.50 36.14
C GLU A 197 6.35 -10.11 36.16
N LEU A 198 6.89 -9.64 35.04
CA LEU A 198 8.25 -9.10 34.99
C LEU A 198 8.45 -7.98 36.02
N ILE A 199 7.53 -7.02 36.12
CA ILE A 199 7.59 -5.93 37.10
C ILE A 199 7.62 -6.45 38.53
N VAL A 200 6.81 -7.49 38.83
CA VAL A 200 6.75 -8.13 40.15
C VAL A 200 8.02 -8.92 40.46
N THR A 201 8.56 -9.63 39.46
CA THR A 201 9.80 -10.44 39.61
C THR A 201 11.04 -9.57 39.88
N LEU A 202 11.01 -8.33 39.34
CA LEU A 202 12.11 -7.39 39.56
C LEU A 202 12.07 -6.65 40.89
N ASP A 203 11.01 -6.81 41.69
CA ASP A 203 10.90 -6.18 43.02
C ASP A 203 11.97 -6.67 43.96
N GLY A 204 12.68 -5.74 44.61
CA GLY A 204 13.79 -6.05 45.51
C GLY A 204 15.11 -6.39 44.83
N ARG A 205 15.18 -6.39 43.48
CA ARG A 205 16.45 -6.62 42.78
C ARG A 205 17.24 -5.32 42.58
N ALA A 206 18.54 -5.41 42.76
CA ALA A 206 19.49 -4.34 42.42
C ALA A 206 19.87 -4.49 40.93
N VAL A 207 19.47 -3.51 40.11
CA VAL A 207 19.79 -3.50 38.67
C VAL A 207 20.91 -2.50 38.39
N PRO A 208 21.97 -2.90 37.71
CA PRO A 208 23.08 -2.01 37.35
C PRO A 208 22.62 -0.87 36.44
N THR A 209 23.17 0.34 36.66
CA THR A 209 22.96 1.52 35.80
C THR A 209 24.27 2.29 35.66
N ALA A 210 24.34 3.26 34.78
CA ALA A 210 25.51 4.14 34.66
C ALA A 210 25.79 4.98 35.92
N ALA A 211 24.78 5.14 36.80
CA ALA A 211 24.91 5.86 38.07
C ALA A 211 25.18 4.94 39.29
N GLY A 212 25.37 3.65 39.02
CA GLY A 212 25.48 2.60 40.04
C GLY A 212 24.25 1.71 40.12
N PRO A 213 24.29 0.63 40.94
CA PRO A 213 23.16 -0.28 41.08
C PRO A 213 21.96 0.42 41.73
N LYS A 214 20.80 0.24 41.18
CA LYS A 214 19.54 0.79 41.69
C LYS A 214 18.64 -0.34 42.20
N LEU A 215 18.31 -0.30 43.51
CA LEU A 215 17.32 -1.22 44.08
C LEU A 215 15.93 -0.87 43.59
N LEU A 216 15.26 -1.83 42.98
CA LEU A 216 13.89 -1.67 42.48
C LEU A 216 12.86 -1.93 43.58
N SER A 217 11.86 -1.06 43.69
CA SER A 217 10.68 -1.24 44.52
C SER A 217 9.46 -1.09 43.63
N THR A 218 9.04 -2.19 43.08
CA THR A 218 8.06 -2.21 41.97
C THR A 218 6.76 -2.92 42.32
N ALA A 219 6.71 -3.64 43.45
CA ALA A 219 5.53 -4.37 43.85
C ALA A 219 5.23 -4.25 45.34
N THR A 220 3.95 -4.39 45.68
CA THR A 220 3.51 -4.52 47.07
C THR A 220 2.67 -5.78 47.25
N VAL A 221 2.61 -6.29 48.46
CA VAL A 221 1.75 -7.41 48.80
C VAL A 221 0.36 -6.88 49.17
N VAL A 222 -0.63 -7.26 48.38
CA VAL A 222 -2.02 -6.91 48.59
C VAL A 222 -2.80 -8.16 49.02
N GLY A 223 -3.75 -8.01 49.97
CA GLY A 223 -4.58 -9.07 50.46
C GLY A 223 -4.14 -9.64 51.83
N LYS A 224 -4.99 -10.40 52.48
CA LYS A 224 -4.75 -11.05 53.77
C LYS A 224 -4.83 -12.58 53.66
N GLY A 225 -4.07 -13.30 54.46
CA GLY A 225 -4.09 -14.78 54.52
C GLY A 225 -3.67 -15.44 53.19
N LEU A 226 -4.40 -16.47 52.77
CA LEU A 226 -4.16 -17.23 51.55
C LEU A 226 -4.39 -16.42 50.27
N GLY A 227 -5.03 -15.23 50.36
CA GLY A 227 -5.30 -14.33 49.23
C GLY A 227 -4.18 -13.30 48.97
N ARG A 228 -3.03 -13.43 49.59
CA ARG A 228 -1.87 -12.53 49.37
C ARG A 228 -1.37 -12.67 47.93
N ARG A 229 -1.44 -11.53 47.20
CA ARG A 229 -0.86 -11.42 45.83
C ARG A 229 0.09 -10.26 45.79
N ARG A 230 1.21 -10.42 45.06
CA ARG A 230 2.09 -9.29 44.70
C ARG A 230 1.49 -8.58 43.49
N GLN A 231 1.36 -7.28 43.59
CA GLN A 231 0.88 -6.44 42.51
C GLN A 231 1.82 -5.26 42.28
N PRO A 232 1.98 -4.78 41.05
CA PRO A 232 2.73 -3.54 40.79
C PRO A 232 2.19 -2.41 41.66
N ASN A 233 3.10 -1.63 42.25
CA ASN A 233 2.76 -0.51 43.14
C ASN A 233 3.03 0.86 42.51
N GLN A 234 3.40 0.86 41.24
CA GLN A 234 3.81 2.06 40.50
C GLN A 234 2.90 2.30 39.30
N ASP A 235 2.70 3.57 38.95
CA ASP A 235 1.99 3.94 37.74
C ASP A 235 2.80 3.44 36.51
N VAL A 236 2.17 2.66 35.65
CA VAL A 236 2.75 2.20 34.38
C VAL A 236 2.29 3.14 33.27
N ARG A 237 3.23 3.72 32.55
CA ARG A 237 2.97 4.61 31.41
C ARG A 237 3.42 3.92 30.14
N PHE A 238 2.56 3.94 29.14
CA PHE A 238 2.87 3.40 27.83
C PHE A 238 3.25 4.53 26.86
N ASP A 239 4.50 4.56 26.47
CA ASP A 239 5.00 5.44 25.42
C ASP A 239 4.72 4.80 24.04
N ARG A 240 4.12 5.57 23.15
CA ARG A 240 3.81 5.16 21.78
C ARG A 240 4.36 6.20 20.79
N LEU A 241 4.45 5.80 19.52
CA LEU A 241 4.76 6.72 18.44
C LEU A 241 3.69 7.84 18.38
N ASP A 242 4.12 9.06 18.14
CA ASP A 242 3.22 10.13 17.73
C ASP A 242 2.64 9.86 16.33
N ILE A 243 1.56 10.55 15.97
CA ILE A 243 0.79 10.28 14.74
C ILE A 243 1.69 10.32 13.49
N GLY A 244 2.59 11.31 13.38
CA GLY A 244 3.49 11.43 12.23
C GLY A 244 4.44 10.24 12.10
N ASN A 245 5.07 9.86 13.20
CA ASN A 245 5.96 8.69 13.25
C ASN A 245 5.20 7.37 13.12
N GLN A 246 3.95 7.29 13.59
CA GLN A 246 3.09 6.12 13.40
C GLN A 246 2.77 5.93 11.90
N VAL A 247 2.41 6.99 11.19
CA VAL A 247 2.17 6.95 9.73
C VAL A 247 3.44 6.52 9.02
N LEU A 248 4.59 7.12 9.33
CA LEU A 248 5.85 6.77 8.71
C LEU A 248 6.24 5.30 8.96
N HIS A 249 6.13 4.83 10.21
CA HIS A 249 6.34 3.42 10.56
C HIS A 249 5.43 2.47 9.76
N THR A 250 4.14 2.84 9.60
CA THR A 250 3.19 2.08 8.80
C THR A 250 3.60 2.04 7.33
N LEU A 251 4.04 3.17 6.76
CA LEU A 251 4.48 3.25 5.36
C LEU A 251 5.76 2.46 5.10
N ILE A 252 6.69 2.37 6.07
CA ILE A 252 7.92 1.56 5.97
C ILE A 252 7.63 0.05 5.98
N SER A 253 6.43 -0.37 6.46
CA SER A 253 6.04 -1.78 6.41
C SER A 253 6.04 -2.29 4.97
N PRO A 254 6.79 -3.37 4.63
CA PRO A 254 6.86 -3.91 3.27
C PRO A 254 5.48 -4.26 2.69
N SER A 255 4.59 -4.78 3.51
CA SER A 255 3.23 -5.15 3.10
C SER A 255 2.39 -3.93 2.71
N ILE A 256 2.50 -2.85 3.47
CA ILE A 256 1.75 -1.61 3.23
C ILE A 256 2.33 -0.87 2.03
N ALA A 257 3.67 -0.74 1.94
CA ALA A 257 4.32 -0.13 0.78
C ALA A 257 3.94 -0.84 -0.53
N TYR A 258 3.94 -2.18 -0.53
CA TYR A 258 3.51 -2.99 -1.67
C TYR A 258 2.04 -2.76 -2.02
N LEU A 259 1.14 -2.81 -1.03
CA LEU A 259 -0.30 -2.59 -1.24
C LEU A 259 -0.56 -1.19 -1.82
N LEU A 260 0.05 -0.16 -1.24
CA LEU A 260 -0.10 1.23 -1.71
C LEU A 260 0.44 1.40 -3.13
N PHE A 261 1.54 0.73 -3.47
CA PHE A 261 2.12 0.78 -4.81
C PHE A 261 1.18 0.19 -5.85
N VAL A 262 0.69 -1.04 -5.64
CA VAL A 262 -0.19 -1.72 -6.61
C VAL A 262 -1.55 -1.02 -6.70
N ALA A 263 -2.15 -0.65 -5.56
CA ALA A 263 -3.42 0.07 -5.53
C ALA A 263 -3.30 1.47 -6.16
N GLY A 264 -2.20 2.17 -5.88
CA GLY A 264 -1.90 3.47 -6.47
C GLY A 264 -1.81 3.42 -7.99
N LEU A 265 -1.07 2.45 -8.53
CA LEU A 265 -0.99 2.22 -9.98
C LEU A 265 -2.37 1.90 -10.57
N ALA A 266 -3.12 1.01 -9.95
CA ALA A 266 -4.44 0.64 -10.43
C ALA A 266 -5.41 1.84 -10.46
N LEU A 267 -5.39 2.70 -9.43
CA LEU A 267 -6.20 3.92 -9.37
C LEU A 267 -5.76 4.96 -10.39
N MET A 268 -4.46 5.13 -10.63
CA MET A 268 -3.94 6.02 -11.67
C MET A 268 -4.40 5.58 -13.07
N VAL A 269 -4.29 4.29 -13.37
CA VAL A 269 -4.78 3.73 -14.64
C VAL A 269 -6.30 3.90 -14.75
N PHE A 270 -7.05 3.64 -13.69
CA PHE A 270 -8.50 3.84 -13.68
C PHE A 270 -8.89 5.28 -13.98
N GLU A 271 -8.28 6.28 -13.32
CA GLU A 271 -8.55 7.71 -13.57
C GLU A 271 -8.27 8.09 -15.01
N PHE A 272 -7.18 7.58 -15.57
CA PHE A 272 -6.80 7.83 -16.93
C PHE A 272 -7.89 7.41 -17.93
N TYR A 273 -8.58 6.30 -17.68
CA TYR A 273 -9.67 5.82 -18.53
C TYR A 273 -11.03 6.46 -18.25
N THR A 274 -11.26 6.96 -17.04
CA THR A 274 -12.57 7.54 -16.69
C THR A 274 -12.75 8.97 -17.14
N CYS A 275 -11.64 9.73 -17.35
CA CYS A 275 -11.65 11.20 -17.55
C CYS A 275 -12.58 11.87 -16.52
N GLY A 276 -12.49 11.44 -15.26
CA GLY A 276 -13.39 11.83 -14.18
C GLY A 276 -13.04 13.16 -13.53
N ILE A 277 -13.41 13.30 -12.26
CA ILE A 277 -13.21 14.51 -11.44
C ILE A 277 -11.77 14.53 -10.86
N GLY A 278 -10.93 13.56 -11.16
CA GLY A 278 -9.56 13.47 -10.63
C GLY A 278 -9.44 12.83 -9.24
N LEU A 279 -10.53 12.36 -8.64
CA LEU A 279 -10.50 11.80 -7.28
C LEU A 279 -9.71 10.51 -7.18
N ALA A 280 -9.86 9.61 -8.16
CA ALA A 280 -9.10 8.37 -8.19
C ALA A 280 -7.63 8.64 -8.48
N GLY A 281 -7.33 9.61 -9.35
CA GLY A 281 -5.98 10.09 -9.62
C GLY A 281 -5.31 10.69 -8.39
N LEU A 282 -6.02 11.54 -7.64
CA LEU A 282 -5.50 12.10 -6.38
C LEU A 282 -5.23 11.01 -5.34
N ALA A 283 -6.17 10.09 -5.15
CA ALA A 283 -6.00 8.97 -4.22
C ALA A 283 -4.86 8.03 -4.66
N GLY A 284 -4.78 7.72 -5.97
CA GLY A 284 -3.72 6.92 -6.55
C GLY A 284 -2.36 7.59 -6.42
N GLY A 285 -2.27 8.88 -6.69
CA GLY A 285 -1.06 9.68 -6.50
C GLY A 285 -0.61 9.71 -5.05
N ALA A 286 -1.52 9.95 -4.10
CA ALA A 286 -1.21 9.91 -2.67
C ALA A 286 -0.73 8.52 -2.22
N ALA A 287 -1.35 7.44 -2.71
CA ALA A 287 -0.92 6.07 -2.43
C ALA A 287 0.48 5.79 -2.98
N LEU A 288 0.79 6.24 -4.21
CA LEU A 288 2.12 6.10 -4.79
C LEU A 288 3.17 6.88 -4.01
N VAL A 289 2.87 8.12 -3.59
CA VAL A 289 3.77 8.91 -2.74
C VAL A 289 4.03 8.17 -1.42
N GLY A 290 2.98 7.64 -0.77
CA GLY A 290 3.13 6.83 0.43
C GLY A 290 3.99 5.58 0.21
N ALA A 291 3.79 4.87 -0.89
CA ALA A 291 4.61 3.72 -1.28
C ALA A 291 6.09 4.11 -1.49
N LEU A 292 6.34 5.24 -2.16
CA LEU A 292 7.69 5.76 -2.40
C LEU A 292 8.40 6.13 -1.09
N VAL A 293 7.68 6.75 -0.15
CA VAL A 293 8.20 7.03 1.20
C VAL A 293 8.56 5.72 1.91
N GLY A 294 7.69 4.70 1.86
CA GLY A 294 8.01 3.38 2.40
C GLY A 294 9.24 2.75 1.76
N PHE A 295 9.30 2.76 0.44
CA PHE A 295 10.43 2.22 -0.32
C PHE A 295 11.73 2.97 -0.09
N SER A 296 11.72 4.24 0.37
CA SER A 296 12.94 4.99 0.65
C SER A 296 13.78 4.43 1.79
N HIS A 297 13.13 3.73 2.70
CA HIS A 297 13.75 3.06 3.84
C HIS A 297 13.98 1.56 3.60
N LEU A 298 13.52 1.05 2.45
CA LEU A 298 13.73 -0.32 2.01
C LEU A 298 14.86 -0.36 0.97
N PRO A 299 15.49 -1.50 0.70
CA PRO A 299 16.61 -1.60 -0.24
C PRO A 299 16.16 -1.36 -1.69
N VAL A 300 15.89 -0.10 -2.05
CA VAL A 300 15.22 0.33 -3.29
C VAL A 300 16.09 1.34 -4.05
N ALA A 301 16.38 1.11 -5.35
CA ALA A 301 17.11 2.06 -6.18
C ALA A 301 16.19 3.14 -6.79
N TRP A 302 16.28 4.37 -6.32
CA TRP A 302 15.38 5.50 -6.62
C TRP A 302 15.26 5.87 -8.10
N TRP A 303 16.36 5.85 -8.84
CA TRP A 303 16.34 6.17 -10.26
C TRP A 303 15.50 5.18 -11.06
N ALA A 304 15.44 3.95 -10.58
CA ALA A 304 14.68 2.89 -11.16
C ALA A 304 13.16 3.12 -10.97
N VAL A 305 12.74 3.56 -9.78
CA VAL A 305 11.35 3.95 -9.52
C VAL A 305 10.94 5.11 -10.42
N GLY A 306 11.83 6.10 -10.62
CA GLY A 306 11.58 7.23 -11.54
C GLY A 306 11.37 6.78 -12.99
N LEU A 307 12.22 5.89 -13.50
CA LEU A 307 12.06 5.32 -14.84
C LEU A 307 10.79 4.51 -14.99
N LEU A 308 10.44 3.77 -13.95
CA LEU A 308 9.24 2.96 -13.88
C LEU A 308 7.97 3.83 -13.96
N MET A 309 7.93 4.92 -13.19
CA MET A 309 6.84 5.91 -13.25
C MET A 309 6.75 6.54 -14.65
N LEU A 310 7.88 6.87 -15.24
CA LEU A 310 7.95 7.42 -16.60
C LEU A 310 7.45 6.42 -17.64
N ALA A 311 7.78 5.14 -17.50
CA ALA A 311 7.30 4.08 -18.38
C ALA A 311 5.78 3.94 -18.36
N VAL A 312 5.16 3.94 -17.16
CA VAL A 312 3.69 3.88 -17.01
C VAL A 312 3.04 5.11 -17.63
N PHE A 313 3.55 6.29 -17.28
CA PHE A 313 3.00 7.54 -17.80
C PHE A 313 3.12 7.61 -19.34
N GLY A 314 4.28 7.26 -19.87
CA GLY A 314 4.55 7.30 -21.32
C GLY A 314 3.64 6.34 -22.08
N PHE A 315 3.44 5.14 -21.57
CA PHE A 315 2.53 4.22 -22.21
C PHE A 315 1.06 4.66 -22.09
N ALA A 316 0.65 5.20 -20.96
CA ALA A 316 -0.68 5.74 -20.82
C ALA A 316 -0.96 6.83 -21.88
N VAL A 317 0.04 7.65 -22.19
CA VAL A 317 -0.01 8.66 -23.27
C VAL A 317 -0.12 7.98 -24.64
N ASP A 318 0.68 6.97 -24.94
CA ASP A 318 0.68 6.27 -26.23
C ASP A 318 -0.67 5.56 -26.48
N VAL A 319 -1.25 4.96 -25.46
CA VAL A 319 -2.58 4.32 -25.56
C VAL A 319 -3.67 5.36 -25.88
N GLN A 320 -3.61 6.57 -25.31
CA GLN A 320 -4.56 7.64 -25.68
C GLN A 320 -4.37 8.15 -27.10
N ALA A 321 -3.13 8.15 -27.59
CA ALA A 321 -2.82 8.57 -28.96
C ALA A 321 -3.22 7.54 -30.03
N GLY A 322 -3.71 6.37 -29.63
CA GLY A 322 -4.28 5.35 -30.53
C GLY A 322 -3.28 4.35 -31.08
N GLY A 323 -2.12 4.15 -30.45
CA GLY A 323 -1.15 3.15 -30.88
C GLY A 323 0.09 3.07 -29.98
N LEU A 324 0.92 2.06 -30.27
CA LEU A 324 2.24 1.93 -29.63
C LEU A 324 3.19 2.98 -30.18
N GLY A 325 3.53 3.98 -29.41
CA GLY A 325 4.37 5.10 -29.81
C GLY A 325 5.76 5.11 -29.17
N ALA A 326 6.42 6.25 -29.25
CA ALA A 326 7.78 6.45 -28.75
C ALA A 326 7.89 6.21 -27.23
N TRP A 327 6.86 6.51 -26.47
CA TRP A 327 6.84 6.35 -25.02
C TRP A 327 6.79 4.89 -24.58
N THR A 328 6.07 4.03 -25.33
CA THR A 328 6.08 2.58 -25.12
C THR A 328 7.47 2.00 -25.34
N ILE A 329 8.20 2.47 -26.34
CA ILE A 329 9.59 2.06 -26.63
C ILE A 329 10.51 2.51 -25.48
N ILE A 330 10.40 3.76 -25.03
CA ILE A 330 11.18 4.28 -23.91
C ILE A 330 10.91 3.49 -22.64
N GLY A 331 9.63 3.19 -22.35
CA GLY A 331 9.25 2.33 -21.23
C GLY A 331 9.81 0.92 -21.33
N GLY A 332 9.79 0.32 -22.51
CA GLY A 332 10.38 -0.99 -22.77
C GLY A 332 11.90 -1.00 -22.60
N ILE A 333 12.62 0.02 -23.07
CA ILE A 333 14.07 0.17 -22.86
C ILE A 333 14.39 0.36 -21.38
N ALA A 334 13.60 1.16 -20.65
CA ALA A 334 13.72 1.29 -19.22
C ALA A 334 13.57 -0.07 -18.53
N LEU A 335 12.56 -0.87 -18.92
CA LEU A 335 12.34 -2.20 -18.38
C LEU A 335 13.51 -3.15 -18.62
N VAL A 336 14.12 -3.15 -19.82
CA VAL A 336 15.30 -3.97 -20.15
C VAL A 336 16.53 -3.52 -19.38
N GLY A 337 16.72 -2.21 -19.18
CA GLY A 337 17.80 -1.67 -18.35
C GLY A 337 17.78 -2.17 -16.90
N PHE A 338 16.61 -2.60 -16.42
CA PHE A 338 16.44 -3.15 -15.07
C PHE A 338 16.99 -4.57 -14.90
N SER A 339 17.16 -5.35 -15.96
CA SER A 339 17.58 -6.74 -15.88
C SER A 339 19.00 -6.95 -15.35
N HIS A 340 19.78 -5.88 -15.23
CA HIS A 340 21.19 -5.91 -14.80
C HIS A 340 21.45 -5.46 -13.34
N LEU A 341 20.39 -5.26 -12.54
CA LEU A 341 20.52 -4.77 -11.16
C LEU A 341 20.38 -5.89 -10.11
N PRO A 342 21.14 -5.82 -9.00
CA PRO A 342 21.16 -6.89 -7.99
C PRO A 342 19.93 -6.94 -7.09
N VAL A 343 18.93 -6.07 -7.27
CA VAL A 343 17.73 -5.99 -6.45
C VAL A 343 16.49 -6.17 -7.31
N ALA A 344 15.44 -6.74 -6.75
CA ALA A 344 14.19 -7.18 -7.40
C ALA A 344 13.34 -6.09 -8.10
N TRP A 345 13.98 -5.17 -8.80
CA TRP A 345 13.35 -4.13 -9.63
C TRP A 345 12.57 -4.69 -10.80
N TRP A 346 13.04 -5.80 -11.34
CA TRP A 346 12.29 -6.57 -12.31
C TRP A 346 10.93 -7.02 -11.75
N ALA A 347 10.82 -7.21 -10.43
CA ALA A 347 9.56 -7.52 -9.78
C ALA A 347 8.58 -6.32 -9.78
N ALA A 348 9.08 -5.12 -9.49
CA ALA A 348 8.27 -3.91 -9.64
C ALA A 348 7.88 -3.69 -11.12
N GLY A 349 8.80 -3.94 -12.06
CA GLY A 349 8.53 -3.94 -13.50
C GLY A 349 7.47 -4.97 -13.90
N LEU A 350 7.49 -6.16 -13.33
CA LEU A 350 6.47 -7.19 -13.56
C LEU A 350 5.11 -6.77 -12.99
N LEU A 351 5.06 -6.16 -11.81
CA LEU A 351 3.80 -5.64 -11.26
C LEU A 351 3.18 -4.58 -12.14
N MET A 352 4.01 -3.75 -12.75
CA MET A 352 3.55 -2.74 -13.70
C MET A 352 3.10 -3.37 -15.01
N LEU A 353 3.85 -4.31 -15.56
CA LEU A 353 3.45 -5.08 -16.73
C LEU A 353 2.11 -5.80 -16.49
N ALA A 354 1.84 -6.23 -15.25
CA ALA A 354 0.57 -6.84 -14.87
C ALA A 354 -0.60 -5.86 -15.01
N VAL A 355 -0.53 -4.74 -14.29
CA VAL A 355 -1.59 -3.71 -14.34
C VAL A 355 -1.81 -3.24 -15.77
N PHE A 356 -0.76 -3.18 -16.53
CA PHE A 356 -0.68 -2.74 -17.89
C PHE A 356 -1.29 -3.73 -18.88
N GLY A 357 -0.92 -5.01 -18.80
CA GLY A 357 -1.50 -6.06 -19.63
C GLY A 357 -3.02 -6.14 -19.46
N PHE A 358 -3.50 -6.01 -18.23
CA PHE A 358 -4.94 -5.92 -17.98
C PHE A 358 -5.59 -4.70 -18.66
N ALA A 359 -4.93 -3.55 -18.62
CA ALA A 359 -5.46 -2.33 -19.23
C ALA A 359 -5.58 -2.43 -20.76
N VAL A 360 -4.62 -3.06 -21.43
CA VAL A 360 -4.63 -3.28 -22.88
C VAL A 360 -5.78 -4.18 -23.32
N ASP A 361 -5.98 -5.31 -22.66
CA ASP A 361 -7.06 -6.24 -23.02
C ASP A 361 -8.45 -5.67 -22.72
N VAL A 362 -8.58 -4.90 -21.65
CA VAL A 362 -9.83 -4.19 -21.34
C VAL A 362 -10.19 -3.23 -22.47
N GLN A 363 -9.21 -2.56 -23.09
CA GLN A 363 -9.43 -1.69 -24.25
C GLN A 363 -9.83 -2.49 -25.52
N ALA A 364 -9.23 -3.65 -25.72
CA ALA A 364 -9.55 -4.54 -26.84
C ALA A 364 -10.93 -5.21 -26.72
N GLY A 365 -11.63 -5.02 -25.59
CA GLY A 365 -13.01 -5.47 -25.38
C GLY A 365 -13.15 -6.93 -24.89
N GLY A 366 -12.08 -7.57 -24.43
CA GLY A 366 -12.14 -8.94 -23.94
C GLY A 366 -10.89 -9.41 -23.21
N LEU A 367 -10.96 -10.61 -22.65
CA LEU A 367 -9.81 -11.31 -22.05
C LEU A 367 -8.91 -11.81 -23.18
N GLY A 368 -7.70 -11.30 -23.27
CA GLY A 368 -6.73 -11.66 -24.31
C GLY A 368 -5.37 -12.12 -23.72
N ALA A 369 -4.38 -12.20 -24.60
CA ALA A 369 -3.03 -12.64 -24.24
C ALA A 369 -2.39 -11.72 -23.19
N TRP A 370 -2.68 -10.44 -23.21
CA TRP A 370 -2.15 -9.46 -22.26
C TRP A 370 -2.67 -9.64 -20.84
N THR A 371 -3.91 -10.10 -20.67
CA THR A 371 -4.47 -10.48 -19.37
C THR A 371 -3.68 -11.64 -18.75
N ILE A 372 -3.31 -12.64 -19.56
CA ILE A 372 -2.53 -13.77 -19.10
C ILE A 372 -1.10 -13.32 -18.73
N ILE A 373 -0.45 -12.54 -19.61
CA ILE A 373 0.88 -11.98 -19.37
C ILE A 373 0.86 -11.10 -18.11
N GLY A 374 -0.13 -10.23 -18.00
CA GLY A 374 -0.32 -9.37 -16.84
C GLY A 374 -0.55 -10.15 -15.56
N GLY A 375 -1.33 -11.22 -15.59
CA GLY A 375 -1.55 -12.11 -14.45
C GLY A 375 -0.27 -12.81 -13.97
N ILE A 376 0.49 -13.37 -14.91
CA ILE A 376 1.80 -14.00 -14.60
C ILE A 376 2.76 -12.95 -14.04
N ALA A 377 2.82 -11.76 -14.64
CA ALA A 377 3.69 -10.67 -14.22
C ALA A 377 3.31 -10.15 -12.83
N LEU A 378 2.00 -10.06 -12.51
CA LEU A 378 1.51 -9.68 -11.18
C LEU A 378 1.99 -10.67 -10.11
N VAL A 379 1.81 -11.98 -10.35
CA VAL A 379 2.23 -13.02 -9.42
C VAL A 379 3.75 -13.03 -9.24
N ALA A 380 4.50 -13.06 -10.34
CA ALA A 380 5.96 -13.09 -10.30
C ALA A 380 6.54 -11.82 -9.65
N GLY A 381 6.02 -10.65 -10.00
CA GLY A 381 6.42 -9.37 -9.41
C GLY A 381 6.14 -9.30 -7.92
N SER A 382 4.96 -9.79 -7.50
CA SER A 382 4.57 -9.81 -6.09
C SER A 382 5.47 -10.71 -5.23
N LEU A 383 5.87 -11.85 -5.76
CA LEU A 383 6.72 -12.82 -5.05
C LEU A 383 8.19 -12.37 -4.94
N THR A 384 8.63 -11.49 -5.83
CA THR A 384 10.06 -11.18 -5.99
C THR A 384 10.41 -9.73 -5.66
N LEU A 385 9.42 -8.91 -5.32
CA LEU A 385 9.58 -7.47 -5.07
C LEU A 385 10.70 -7.13 -4.06
N TYR A 386 10.86 -7.93 -3.02
CA TYR A 386 11.83 -7.71 -1.95
C TYR A 386 13.11 -8.58 -2.07
N GLY A 387 13.46 -8.99 -3.29
CA GLY A 387 14.82 -9.42 -3.65
C GLY A 387 15.43 -10.59 -2.89
N GLY A 388 14.62 -11.54 -2.44
CA GLY A 388 15.15 -12.75 -1.78
C GLY A 388 15.34 -12.65 -0.26
N SER A 389 15.11 -11.49 0.36
CA SER A 389 14.95 -11.42 1.82
C SER A 389 13.61 -11.99 2.23
N ALA A 390 13.55 -13.29 2.48
CA ALA A 390 12.30 -13.97 2.90
C ALA A 390 11.62 -13.29 4.11
N ARG A 391 12.37 -12.53 4.91
CA ARG A 391 11.87 -11.78 6.07
C ARG A 391 11.17 -10.47 5.72
N LEU A 392 11.41 -9.91 4.52
CA LEU A 392 10.75 -8.69 4.03
C LEU A 392 9.53 -9.00 3.17
N ASN A 393 9.35 -10.25 2.73
CA ASN A 393 8.22 -10.63 1.92
C ASN A 393 6.90 -10.46 2.70
N PRO A 394 5.87 -9.86 2.08
CA PRO A 394 4.55 -9.81 2.66
C PRO A 394 4.02 -11.23 2.97
N PRO A 395 3.21 -11.40 4.01
CA PRO A 395 2.59 -12.68 4.29
C PRO A 395 1.70 -13.12 3.12
N TRP A 396 1.62 -14.43 2.87
CA TRP A 396 0.93 -15.01 1.71
C TRP A 396 -0.52 -14.51 1.52
N TRP A 397 -1.24 -14.24 2.60
CA TRP A 397 -2.62 -13.75 2.54
C TRP A 397 -2.70 -12.32 1.99
N VAL A 398 -1.71 -11.45 2.27
CA VAL A 398 -1.61 -10.11 1.67
C VAL A 398 -1.38 -10.22 0.17
N LEU A 399 -0.49 -11.11 -0.26
CA LEU A 399 -0.25 -11.38 -1.67
C LEU A 399 -1.52 -11.82 -2.38
N VAL A 400 -2.27 -12.77 -1.78
CA VAL A 400 -3.54 -13.25 -2.33
C VAL A 400 -4.56 -12.11 -2.44
N ILE A 401 -4.73 -11.30 -1.40
CA ILE A 401 -5.66 -10.16 -1.42
C ILE A 401 -5.30 -9.17 -2.53
N VAL A 402 -4.02 -8.83 -2.66
CA VAL A 402 -3.57 -7.86 -3.68
C VAL A 402 -3.72 -8.43 -5.09
N ILE A 403 -3.30 -9.68 -5.32
CA ILE A 403 -3.39 -10.34 -6.62
C ILE A 403 -4.85 -10.48 -7.06
N VAL A 404 -5.69 -11.07 -6.21
CA VAL A 404 -7.11 -11.28 -6.51
C VAL A 404 -7.87 -9.95 -6.59
N GLY A 405 -7.59 -9.03 -5.68
CA GLY A 405 -8.22 -7.70 -5.68
C GLY A 405 -7.89 -6.90 -6.94
N THR A 406 -6.63 -6.91 -7.37
CA THR A 406 -6.20 -6.24 -8.61
C THR A 406 -6.83 -6.89 -9.84
N ALA A 407 -6.86 -8.23 -9.91
CA ALA A 407 -7.50 -8.96 -10.99
C ALA A 407 -9.00 -8.63 -11.06
N LEU A 408 -9.72 -8.71 -9.94
CA LEU A 408 -11.17 -8.38 -9.89
C LEU A 408 -11.44 -6.92 -10.25
N PHE A 409 -10.60 -5.99 -9.80
CA PHE A 409 -10.72 -4.58 -10.14
C PHE A 409 -10.53 -4.36 -11.65
N MET A 410 -9.48 -4.91 -12.24
CA MET A 410 -9.17 -4.76 -13.65
C MET A 410 -10.22 -5.45 -14.56
N LEU A 411 -10.58 -6.69 -14.24
CA LEU A 411 -11.53 -7.47 -15.05
C LEU A 411 -13.00 -7.02 -14.86
N GLY A 412 -13.35 -6.52 -13.67
CA GLY A 412 -14.70 -6.11 -13.33
C GLY A 412 -14.94 -4.61 -13.51
N ALA A 413 -14.36 -3.81 -12.63
CA ALA A 413 -14.62 -2.36 -12.59
C ALA A 413 -14.14 -1.65 -13.86
N MET A 414 -12.93 -1.98 -14.31
CA MET A 414 -12.32 -1.37 -15.48
C MET A 414 -13.08 -1.71 -16.76
N THR A 415 -13.47 -2.96 -16.95
CA THR A 415 -14.27 -3.41 -18.10
C THR A 415 -15.62 -2.71 -18.15
N ALA A 416 -16.28 -2.52 -17.00
CA ALA A 416 -17.56 -1.80 -16.93
C ALA A 416 -17.41 -0.32 -17.33
N VAL A 417 -16.33 0.32 -16.92
CA VAL A 417 -16.03 1.73 -17.26
C VAL A 417 -15.77 1.87 -18.75
N VAL A 418 -14.90 1.05 -19.32
CA VAL A 418 -14.59 1.09 -20.77
C VAL A 418 -15.81 0.84 -21.60
N ARG A 419 -16.63 -0.19 -21.28
CA ARG A 419 -17.90 -0.43 -21.98
C ARG A 419 -18.84 0.75 -21.90
N SER A 420 -18.97 1.42 -20.75
CA SER A 420 -19.86 2.56 -20.59
C SER A 420 -19.40 3.79 -21.38
N ARG A 421 -18.10 3.94 -21.62
CA ARG A 421 -17.50 5.06 -22.34
C ARG A 421 -17.56 4.88 -23.86
N PHE A 422 -17.31 3.67 -24.33
CA PHE A 422 -17.25 3.35 -25.76
C PHE A 422 -18.54 2.72 -26.28
N SER A 423 -19.56 2.49 -25.45
CA SER A 423 -20.90 2.17 -25.96
C SER A 423 -21.40 3.36 -26.77
N THR A 424 -21.54 3.17 -28.05
CA THR A 424 -22.31 4.11 -28.90
C THR A 424 -23.61 4.45 -28.19
N PRO A 425 -23.96 5.73 -28.04
CA PRO A 425 -25.21 6.09 -27.43
C PRO A 425 -26.35 5.48 -28.26
N THR A 426 -26.93 4.38 -27.76
CA THR A 426 -28.12 3.73 -28.33
C THR A 426 -29.38 4.64 -28.32
N VAL A 427 -29.21 5.90 -27.92
CA VAL A 427 -30.25 6.92 -27.81
C VAL A 427 -29.85 8.20 -28.56
N GLY A 428 -28.99 8.06 -29.55
CA GLY A 428 -28.75 9.13 -30.52
C GLY A 428 -29.75 8.95 -31.66
N ARG A 429 -30.66 9.90 -31.84
CA ARG A 429 -31.56 9.96 -32.96
C ARG A 429 -30.84 10.21 -34.30
N GLU A 430 -29.52 10.40 -34.24
CA GLU A 430 -28.64 10.58 -35.40
C GLU A 430 -28.64 9.35 -36.32
N GLY A 431 -28.92 8.15 -35.81
CA GLY A 431 -29.14 6.93 -36.60
C GLY A 431 -30.43 6.95 -37.44
N MET A 432 -31.29 7.90 -37.19
CA MET A 432 -32.53 8.08 -38.01
C MET A 432 -32.29 8.90 -39.28
N ILE A 433 -31.12 9.57 -39.40
CA ILE A 433 -30.81 10.35 -40.62
C ILE A 433 -30.60 9.36 -41.77
N GLY A 434 -31.35 9.55 -42.86
CA GLY A 434 -31.34 8.67 -44.01
C GLY A 434 -32.42 7.58 -43.98
N GLU A 435 -33.08 7.37 -42.83
CA GLU A 435 -34.21 6.42 -42.74
C GLU A 435 -35.44 6.90 -43.53
N GLU A 436 -36.16 5.94 -44.08
CA GLU A 436 -37.35 6.16 -44.85
C GLU A 436 -38.59 5.87 -44.01
N GLY A 437 -39.64 6.64 -44.24
CA GLY A 437 -40.93 6.47 -43.57
C GLY A 437 -42.07 7.02 -44.39
N ARG A 438 -43.24 7.13 -43.80
CA ARG A 438 -44.44 7.64 -44.44
C ARG A 438 -45.07 8.78 -43.65
N ALA A 439 -45.50 9.81 -44.30
CA ALA A 439 -46.30 10.88 -43.71
C ALA A 439 -47.66 10.34 -43.27
N GLU A 440 -48.01 10.48 -42.00
CA GLU A 440 -49.30 10.10 -41.44
C GLU A 440 -50.36 11.25 -41.65
N VAL A 441 -49.86 12.47 -41.57
CA VAL A 441 -50.59 13.71 -41.73
C VAL A 441 -49.79 14.63 -42.63
N ASP A 442 -50.40 15.54 -43.32
CA ASP A 442 -49.74 16.55 -44.15
C ASP A 442 -48.67 17.27 -43.36
N VAL A 443 -47.48 17.41 -43.94
CA VAL A 443 -46.38 18.13 -43.35
C VAL A 443 -46.15 19.43 -44.14
N ALA A 444 -46.70 20.57 -43.62
CA ALA A 444 -46.60 21.85 -44.29
C ALA A 444 -46.64 23.04 -43.30
N PRO A 445 -45.56 23.46 -42.65
CA PRO A 445 -44.23 22.87 -42.55
C PRO A 445 -44.11 21.79 -41.46
N ASP A 446 -45.04 21.72 -40.51
CA ASP A 446 -45.02 20.78 -39.38
C ASP A 446 -46.11 19.72 -39.57
N GLY A 447 -45.83 18.45 -39.26
CA GLY A 447 -46.73 17.32 -39.37
C GLY A 447 -46.24 16.11 -38.54
N VAL A 448 -46.78 14.92 -38.89
CA VAL A 448 -46.41 13.66 -38.22
C VAL A 448 -46.02 12.63 -39.27
N VAL A 449 -44.90 11.97 -39.06
CA VAL A 449 -44.43 10.87 -39.92
C VAL A 449 -44.27 9.61 -39.12
N VAL A 450 -44.38 8.46 -39.72
CA VAL A 450 -44.14 7.15 -39.15
C VAL A 450 -42.82 6.63 -39.71
N ILE A 451 -41.82 6.47 -38.83
CA ILE A 451 -40.48 5.95 -39.15
C ILE A 451 -40.18 4.79 -38.20
N GLN A 452 -39.75 3.66 -38.73
CA GLN A 452 -39.53 2.42 -37.99
C GLN A 452 -40.70 2.02 -37.06
N GLY A 453 -41.94 2.26 -37.51
CA GLY A 453 -43.17 1.90 -36.79
C GLY A 453 -43.53 2.85 -35.63
N ALA A 454 -42.77 3.92 -35.41
CA ALA A 454 -43.04 4.93 -34.40
C ALA A 454 -43.45 6.27 -35.01
N ARG A 455 -44.37 6.96 -34.31
CA ARG A 455 -44.86 8.30 -34.71
C ARG A 455 -43.86 9.37 -34.26
N TRP A 456 -43.45 10.23 -35.21
CA TRP A 456 -42.53 11.33 -34.98
C TRP A 456 -43.10 12.64 -35.44
N ARG A 457 -42.87 13.71 -34.69
CA ARG A 457 -43.06 15.06 -35.22
C ARG A 457 -42.05 15.32 -36.33
N ALA A 458 -42.52 15.78 -37.44
CA ALA A 458 -41.70 16.08 -38.61
C ALA A 458 -41.91 17.51 -39.08
N ARG A 459 -40.87 18.06 -39.67
CA ARG A 459 -40.90 19.37 -40.33
C ARG A 459 -40.28 19.24 -41.71
N THR A 460 -40.93 19.86 -42.68
CA THR A 460 -40.37 19.99 -44.04
C THR A 460 -40.05 21.45 -44.36
N ASN A 461 -39.31 21.67 -45.46
CA ASN A 461 -39.09 23.00 -45.98
C ASN A 461 -40.41 23.55 -46.52
N ARG A 462 -40.73 24.82 -46.27
CA ARG A 462 -41.94 25.50 -46.74
C ARG A 462 -42.20 25.43 -48.28
N ALA A 463 -41.08 25.22 -49.01
CA ALA A 463 -41.15 25.10 -50.48
C ALA A 463 -41.53 23.70 -50.98
N THR A 464 -41.60 22.70 -50.13
CA THR A 464 -41.87 21.29 -50.47
C THR A 464 -42.84 20.68 -49.46
N PRO A 465 -44.15 21.05 -49.51
CA PRO A 465 -45.13 20.41 -48.66
C PRO A 465 -45.30 18.93 -49.06
N ILE A 466 -45.53 18.09 -48.01
CA ILE A 466 -45.65 16.64 -48.15
C ILE A 466 -47.05 16.27 -47.75
N GLU A 467 -47.76 15.52 -48.64
CA GLU A 467 -49.11 15.06 -48.39
C GLU A 467 -49.14 13.79 -47.52
N ALA A 468 -50.27 13.59 -46.85
CA ALA A 468 -50.47 12.37 -46.07
C ALA A 468 -50.38 11.13 -46.95
N GLY A 469 -49.59 10.16 -46.62
CA GLY A 469 -49.33 8.95 -47.39
C GLY A 469 -48.04 8.94 -48.19
N ASP A 470 -47.37 10.09 -48.36
CA ASP A 470 -46.12 10.19 -49.10
C ASP A 470 -44.97 9.58 -48.39
N MET A 471 -44.04 9.02 -49.14
CA MET A 471 -42.77 8.52 -48.62
C MET A 471 -41.84 9.69 -48.34
N VAL A 472 -41.23 9.65 -47.13
CA VAL A 472 -40.32 10.68 -46.64
C VAL A 472 -38.99 10.07 -46.24
N ARG A 473 -37.94 10.87 -46.35
CA ARG A 473 -36.61 10.54 -45.83
C ARG A 473 -36.19 11.57 -44.78
N VAL A 474 -35.61 11.09 -43.69
CA VAL A 474 -35.05 11.96 -42.62
C VAL A 474 -33.74 12.56 -43.09
N VAL A 475 -33.64 13.89 -43.07
CA VAL A 475 -32.43 14.66 -43.50
C VAL A 475 -31.65 15.15 -42.30
N ALA A 476 -32.36 15.53 -41.23
CA ALA A 476 -31.75 15.99 -40.00
C ALA A 476 -32.65 15.73 -38.79
N VAL A 477 -32.08 15.79 -37.61
CA VAL A 477 -32.81 15.63 -36.33
C VAL A 477 -32.60 16.89 -35.50
N ALA A 478 -33.64 17.69 -35.33
CA ALA A 478 -33.63 18.90 -34.51
C ALA A 478 -34.37 18.66 -33.18
N GLY A 479 -33.67 18.20 -32.16
CA GLY A 479 -34.26 17.88 -30.84
C GLY A 479 -35.32 16.75 -30.93
N LEU A 480 -36.60 17.05 -30.78
CA LEU A 480 -37.70 16.10 -30.84
C LEU A 480 -38.42 16.10 -32.22
N VAL A 481 -37.97 16.89 -33.17
CA VAL A 481 -38.55 17.05 -34.49
C VAL A 481 -37.60 16.50 -35.54
N LEU A 482 -38.10 15.69 -36.47
CA LEU A 482 -37.33 15.19 -37.59
C LEU A 482 -37.51 16.16 -38.78
N GLU A 483 -36.39 16.58 -39.37
CA GLU A 483 -36.46 17.28 -40.65
C GLU A 483 -36.56 16.23 -41.76
N VAL A 484 -37.62 16.33 -42.60
CA VAL A 484 -37.90 15.33 -43.60
C VAL A 484 -38.05 15.99 -44.98
N GLU A 485 -37.67 15.24 -46.01
CA GLU A 485 -37.88 15.58 -47.41
C GLU A 485 -38.68 14.49 -48.11
N PRO A 486 -39.51 14.85 -49.15
CA PRO A 486 -40.17 13.84 -49.92
C PRO A 486 -39.16 12.99 -50.69
N GLN A 487 -39.43 11.69 -50.84
CA GLN A 487 -38.52 10.77 -51.53
C GLN A 487 -38.45 11.03 -53.01
N GLU A 488 -39.57 11.47 -53.60
CA GLU A 488 -39.70 11.91 -55.04
C GLU A 488 -39.92 13.42 -55.08
N GLY A 489 -39.09 14.15 -55.84
CA GLY A 489 -39.20 15.59 -55.99
C GLY A 489 -38.47 16.49 -55.02
N GLY A 490 -37.67 15.92 -54.11
CA GLY A 490 -36.81 16.68 -53.18
C GLY A 490 -35.68 17.44 -53.90
N ALA A 491 -35.29 18.60 -53.35
CA ALA A 491 -34.15 19.37 -53.84
C ALA A 491 -32.85 18.54 -53.78
N ARG A 492 -32.21 18.27 -54.92
CA ARG A 492 -30.94 17.54 -54.97
C ARG A 492 -29.87 18.29 -54.19
N ASP A 493 -29.26 17.66 -53.22
CA ASP A 493 -28.15 18.24 -52.45
C ASP A 493 -27.01 18.62 -53.43
N TYR A 494 -26.61 19.89 -53.43
CA TYR A 494 -25.49 20.38 -54.25
C TYR A 494 -24.17 19.66 -53.94
N ARG A 495 -24.05 19.01 -52.78
CA ARG A 495 -22.88 18.22 -52.37
C ARG A 495 -22.75 16.92 -53.17
N ASP A 496 -23.83 16.34 -53.65
CA ASP A 496 -23.80 15.15 -54.51
C ASP A 496 -23.23 15.46 -55.91
N ARG A 497 -23.35 16.69 -56.39
CA ARG A 497 -22.70 17.14 -57.64
C ARG A 497 -21.19 17.21 -57.53
N ALA A 498 -20.64 17.45 -56.35
CA ALA A 498 -19.18 17.51 -56.13
C ALA A 498 -18.57 16.10 -56.13
N ARG A 499 -19.28 15.10 -55.61
CA ARG A 499 -18.80 13.69 -55.59
C ARG A 499 -18.89 13.03 -56.98
N GLY A 500 -19.87 13.34 -57.77
CA GLY A 500 -20.01 12.81 -59.14
C GLY A 500 -18.97 13.35 -60.15
N ARG A 501 -18.34 14.50 -59.88
CA ARG A 501 -17.31 15.09 -60.74
C ARG A 501 -15.88 14.57 -60.47
N SER A 502 -15.65 13.94 -59.35
CA SER A 502 -14.33 13.37 -59.02
C SER A 502 -14.15 11.90 -59.48
N GLY A 503 -15.21 11.27 -59.99
CA GLY A 503 -15.19 9.87 -60.41
C GLY A 503 -15.10 9.61 -61.93
N GLY A 504 -15.12 10.71 -62.77
CA GLY A 504 -15.20 10.59 -64.23
C GLY A 504 -13.96 11.04 -64.96
N GLY A 505 -12.79 10.48 -64.68
CA GLY A 505 -11.56 10.91 -65.37
C GLY A 505 -10.43 9.91 -65.25
N ARG A 506 -10.61 8.69 -65.75
CA ARG A 506 -9.48 7.83 -66.17
C ARG A 506 -10.02 6.55 -66.85
N ASN A 507 -10.30 6.70 -68.12
CA ASN A 507 -10.07 5.62 -69.07
C ASN A 507 -10.13 6.25 -70.46
N GLU A 508 -8.97 6.39 -71.06
CA GLU A 508 -8.64 6.29 -72.45
C GLU A 508 -7.30 6.93 -72.71
N ARG A 509 -6.24 6.16 -72.72
CA ARG A 509 -5.22 5.85 -73.75
C ARG A 509 -4.04 5.13 -73.12
#